data_b833023f2f124d16f48ac178964f20f4
#
_entry.id   b833023f2f124d16f48ac178964f20f4
#
_cell.length_a   1.000
_cell.length_b   1.000
_cell.length_c   1.000
_cell.angle_alpha   90.00
_cell.angle_beta   90.00
_cell.angle_gamma   90.00
#
_symmetry.space_group_name_H-M   'P 1'
#
loop_
_entity.id
_entity.type
_entity.pdbx_description
1 polymer ?
#
loop_
_entity_poly.entity_id
_entity_poly.type
_entity_poly.pdbx_seq_one_letter_code
_entity_poly.pdbx_strand_id
1 'polypeptide(L)'
;MAVRSASRSPAVSAPVTAGAPTGVAFRGGSGGAGDNGMVSTTPAPSEARNSSGRGERLASRSKAARMSDVARLAGVSQQTVSRVVRGATNVDPDIRQRVEQAIAQLRYRRNPAAAALASNRTMTIGVVSFELSVLGPTVALYGISEEARQHGYATRLVTLASLERHDIRAAFESINSDTVDGVIVLAPLLDAITVLEGLDIGVPVVTFQQGSQPSPTSVSVDEVRGARMVVRHLLDLGHETVWHVQGPPGWMATSSRVQGWAAELGAAGRFVPEPLATSDWSAAEGYRAGRELAQKKDVTAVFAANDPFALGVIKAMDEAGRNVPGDVSVVGFDDVKEAPFFRPALTTVKLDFEAIGHIAVSRVLAMIKEEAEGNIPLLEPRLILRDTTAPPHSS
;
A
#
# COMPACT_ATOMS: atom_id res chain seq x y z
N MET A 1 -58.03 23.51 13.82
CA MET A 1 -58.24 24.18 12.52
C MET A 1 -57.05 23.78 11.63
N ALA A 2 -57.29 22.90 10.67
CA ALA A 2 -56.28 22.25 9.84
C ALA A 2 -56.02 23.07 8.57
N VAL A 3 -54.76 23.21 8.17
CA VAL A 3 -54.44 23.50 6.77
C VAL A 3 -53.31 22.54 6.33
N ARG A 4 -53.67 21.64 5.43
CA ARG A 4 -52.77 20.77 4.66
C ARG A 4 -52.21 21.57 3.48
N SER A 5 -50.92 21.48 3.25
CA SER A 5 -50.33 21.90 1.99
C SER A 5 -49.49 20.74 1.45
N ALA A 6 -49.88 20.21 0.32
CA ALA A 6 -49.19 19.20 -0.45
C ALA A 6 -48.26 19.88 -1.43
N SER A 7 -46.98 19.45 -1.49
CA SER A 7 -46.08 19.82 -2.56
C SER A 7 -45.60 18.58 -3.33
N ARG A 8 -45.81 18.64 -4.63
CA ARG A 8 -45.54 17.63 -5.65
C ARG A 8 -44.02 17.50 -5.91
N SER A 9 -43.57 16.27 -6.00
CA SER A 9 -42.26 15.92 -6.59
C SER A 9 -42.33 16.01 -8.12
N PRO A 10 -41.27 16.45 -8.80
CA PRO A 10 -41.13 16.25 -10.24
C PRO A 10 -40.37 14.92 -10.57
N ALA A 11 -40.75 14.39 -11.72
CA ALA A 11 -40.43 13.10 -12.28
C ALA A 11 -38.95 12.92 -12.69
N VAL A 12 -38.51 11.69 -12.51
CA VAL A 12 -37.22 11.13 -12.98
C VAL A 12 -37.30 10.89 -14.48
N SER A 13 -36.33 11.43 -15.24
CA SER A 13 -36.12 11.15 -16.66
C SER A 13 -35.19 9.95 -16.83
N ALA A 14 -35.49 9.10 -17.80
CA ALA A 14 -34.83 7.84 -18.12
C ALA A 14 -33.43 7.99 -18.77
N PRO A 15 -32.64 6.90 -18.86
CA PRO A 15 -31.23 6.95 -19.17
C PRO A 15 -30.93 7.02 -20.67
N VAL A 16 -29.84 7.71 -20.98
CA VAL A 16 -29.22 7.78 -22.33
C VAL A 16 -28.31 6.57 -22.52
N THR A 17 -28.54 5.82 -23.58
CA THR A 17 -27.74 4.67 -24.03
C THR A 17 -26.38 5.12 -24.56
N ALA A 18 -25.31 4.54 -24.02
CA ALA A 18 -23.95 4.72 -24.50
C ALA A 18 -23.70 3.85 -25.74
N GLY A 19 -23.24 4.50 -26.81
CA GLY A 19 -22.76 3.83 -28.03
C GLY A 19 -21.30 3.35 -27.85
N ALA A 20 -21.00 2.15 -28.32
CA ALA A 20 -19.69 1.55 -28.33
C ALA A 20 -18.76 2.19 -29.36
N PRO A 21 -17.45 2.34 -29.11
CA PRO A 21 -16.48 2.72 -30.13
C PRO A 21 -15.99 1.49 -30.93
N THR A 22 -16.06 1.66 -32.25
CA THR A 22 -15.60 0.76 -33.30
C THR A 22 -14.07 0.58 -33.28
N GLY A 23 -13.63 -0.66 -33.48
CA GLY A 23 -12.23 -1.05 -33.53
C GLY A 23 -11.50 -0.48 -34.75
N VAL A 24 -10.23 -0.10 -34.55
CA VAL A 24 -9.28 0.24 -35.59
C VAL A 24 -8.39 -0.96 -35.86
N ALA A 25 -8.52 -1.54 -37.05
CA ALA A 25 -7.68 -2.60 -37.58
C ALA A 25 -6.35 -2.05 -38.10
N PHE A 26 -5.22 -2.56 -37.59
CA PHE A 26 -3.90 -2.32 -38.20
C PHE A 26 -3.69 -3.30 -39.36
N ARG A 27 -3.56 -2.77 -40.56
CA ARG A 27 -3.10 -3.49 -41.77
C ARG A 27 -1.58 -3.64 -41.73
N GLY A 28 -1.11 -4.89 -41.85
CA GLY A 28 0.29 -5.18 -42.13
C GLY A 28 0.65 -4.91 -43.60
N GLY A 29 1.79 -4.29 -43.78
CA GLY A 29 2.45 -4.11 -45.09
C GLY A 29 3.47 -5.21 -45.34
N SER A 30 3.29 -5.90 -46.45
CA SER A 30 4.17 -6.93 -47.02
C SER A 30 5.30 -6.28 -47.84
N GLY A 31 6.45 -6.93 -47.86
CA GLY A 31 7.44 -6.65 -48.91
C GLY A 31 8.83 -7.17 -48.62
N GLY A 32 9.25 -8.18 -49.39
CA GLY A 32 10.52 -8.28 -50.02
C GLY A 32 11.23 -9.63 -49.93
N ALA A 33 11.19 -10.34 -51.03
CA ALA A 33 11.82 -11.63 -51.28
C ALA A 33 13.37 -11.57 -51.38
N GLY A 34 13.99 -12.73 -51.09
CA GLY A 34 15.42 -12.99 -51.39
C GLY A 34 15.73 -14.46 -51.26
N ASP A 35 15.82 -15.11 -52.37
CA ASP A 35 15.97 -16.49 -52.74
C ASP A 35 17.38 -17.08 -52.49
N ASN A 36 17.49 -18.43 -52.52
CA ASN A 36 18.64 -19.33 -52.65
C ASN A 36 19.03 -20.09 -51.36
N GLY A 37 19.05 -21.42 -51.31
CA GLY A 37 19.31 -22.44 -52.28
C GLY A 37 19.27 -23.80 -51.58
N MET A 38 18.76 -24.78 -52.27
CA MET A 38 18.79 -26.21 -51.95
C MET A 38 20.17 -26.77 -51.59
N VAL A 39 20.25 -27.70 -50.66
CA VAL A 39 20.80 -29.04 -50.92
C VAL A 39 20.21 -30.08 -49.95
N SER A 40 19.60 -31.09 -50.52
CA SER A 40 19.13 -32.36 -49.97
C SER A 40 20.32 -33.32 -49.76
N THR A 41 20.32 -34.06 -48.66
CA THR A 41 20.69 -35.52 -48.70
C THR A 41 20.37 -36.17 -47.34
N THR A 42 19.46 -37.13 -47.40
CA THR A 42 19.41 -38.28 -46.44
C THR A 42 20.27 -39.43 -47.07
N PRO A 43 20.91 -40.32 -46.28
CA PRO A 43 20.21 -41.54 -45.85
C PRO A 43 20.60 -42.10 -44.46
N ALA A 44 19.74 -42.95 -43.94
CA ALA A 44 19.93 -43.89 -42.83
C ALA A 44 20.67 -45.17 -43.34
N PRO A 45 20.83 -46.27 -42.55
CA PRO A 45 20.92 -46.49 -41.09
C PRO A 45 22.15 -47.34 -40.71
N SER A 46 22.46 -47.53 -39.44
CA SER A 46 22.82 -48.86 -38.86
C SER A 46 23.43 -48.77 -37.46
N GLU A 47 22.97 -49.69 -36.68
CA GLU A 47 23.61 -50.51 -35.66
C GLU A 47 23.72 -50.04 -34.22
N ALA A 48 23.00 -50.80 -33.45
CA ALA A 48 23.06 -50.93 -32.00
C ALA A 48 24.44 -51.25 -31.47
N ARG A 49 24.83 -50.59 -30.40
CA ARG A 49 25.63 -51.23 -29.33
C ARG A 49 25.26 -50.66 -27.95
N ASN A 50 24.79 -51.59 -27.20
CA ASN A 50 24.59 -51.64 -25.76
C ASN A 50 25.81 -51.05 -24.98
N SER A 51 25.56 -50.07 -24.10
CA SER A 51 26.38 -49.84 -22.92
C SER A 51 25.50 -49.35 -21.79
N SER A 52 25.08 -50.32 -21.01
CA SER A 52 24.54 -50.15 -19.65
C SER A 52 25.49 -49.32 -18.75
N GLY A 53 24.94 -48.39 -18.00
CA GLY A 53 25.55 -47.95 -16.77
C GLY A 53 26.09 -46.52 -16.75
N ARG A 54 25.20 -45.53 -16.64
CA ARG A 54 25.44 -44.28 -15.89
C ARG A 54 24.19 -43.37 -15.93
N GLY A 55 23.18 -43.73 -15.20
CA GLY A 55 21.94 -42.95 -15.14
C GLY A 55 21.25 -42.95 -13.77
N GLU A 56 21.98 -43.22 -12.72
CA GLU A 56 21.45 -43.20 -11.35
C GLU A 56 22.32 -42.37 -10.42
N ARG A 57 22.37 -41.06 -10.60
CA ARG A 57 22.71 -40.08 -9.58
C ARG A 57 22.04 -38.74 -9.84
N LEU A 58 20.73 -38.72 -10.03
CA LEU A 58 19.93 -37.55 -9.86
C LEU A 58 19.35 -37.58 -8.44
N ALA A 59 20.11 -36.91 -7.54
CA ALA A 59 19.64 -36.31 -6.32
C ALA A 59 18.58 -37.09 -5.54
N SER A 60 19.00 -38.00 -4.69
CA SER A 60 18.25 -38.24 -3.47
C SER A 60 18.13 -36.85 -2.80
N ARG A 61 16.95 -36.24 -2.81
CA ARG A 61 16.60 -35.14 -1.92
C ARG A 61 16.98 -35.62 -0.53
N SER A 62 18.08 -35.13 0.04
CA SER A 62 18.50 -35.47 1.39
C SER A 62 17.30 -35.16 2.28
N LYS A 63 16.73 -36.18 2.88
CA LYS A 63 15.57 -36.07 3.75
C LYS A 63 15.96 -35.07 4.85
N ALA A 64 15.30 -33.93 4.89
CA ALA A 64 15.62 -32.89 5.86
C ALA A 64 15.65 -33.50 7.26
N ALA A 65 16.70 -33.19 8.01
CA ALA A 65 16.88 -33.71 9.38
C ALA A 65 15.63 -33.40 10.22
N ARG A 66 15.19 -34.35 11.00
CA ARG A 66 14.02 -34.22 11.90
C ARG A 66 14.50 -33.95 13.32
N MET A 67 13.61 -33.43 14.15
CA MET A 67 13.87 -33.22 15.59
C MET A 67 14.29 -34.53 16.29
N SER A 68 13.76 -35.67 15.87
CA SER A 68 14.17 -37.01 16.33
C SER A 68 15.62 -37.36 16.01
N ASP A 69 16.17 -36.85 14.91
CA ASP A 69 17.54 -37.12 14.54
C ASP A 69 18.50 -36.28 15.41
N VAL A 70 18.13 -35.03 15.69
CA VAL A 70 18.86 -34.16 16.65
C VAL A 70 18.84 -34.78 18.04
N ALA A 71 17.67 -35.25 18.50
CA ALA A 71 17.54 -35.89 19.81
C ALA A 71 18.44 -37.11 19.95
N ARG A 72 18.45 -37.96 18.93
CA ARG A 72 19.32 -39.16 18.88
C ARG A 72 20.81 -38.79 18.89
N LEU A 73 21.23 -37.81 18.10
CA LEU A 73 22.61 -37.39 18.03
C LEU A 73 23.10 -36.71 19.32
N ALA A 74 22.25 -35.89 19.95
CA ALA A 74 22.56 -35.20 21.20
C ALA A 74 22.39 -36.10 22.45
N GLY A 75 21.84 -37.31 22.32
CA GLY A 75 21.58 -38.22 23.43
C GLY A 75 20.55 -37.72 24.43
N VAL A 76 19.47 -37.05 23.95
CA VAL A 76 18.43 -36.46 24.79
C VAL A 76 17.02 -36.74 24.21
N SER A 77 15.98 -36.44 24.96
CA SER A 77 14.61 -36.55 24.46
C SER A 77 14.27 -35.46 23.43
N GLN A 78 13.29 -35.73 22.53
CA GLN A 78 12.78 -34.71 21.62
C GLN A 78 12.19 -33.49 22.38
N GLN A 79 11.63 -33.72 23.56
CA GLN A 79 11.14 -32.64 24.41
C GLN A 79 12.27 -31.72 24.88
N THR A 80 13.44 -32.29 25.23
CA THR A 80 14.63 -31.52 25.59
C THR A 80 15.14 -30.71 24.39
N VAL A 81 15.23 -31.31 23.19
CA VAL A 81 15.56 -30.57 21.96
C VAL A 81 14.57 -29.43 21.73
N SER A 82 13.27 -29.69 21.85
CA SER A 82 12.23 -28.66 21.68
C SER A 82 12.41 -27.49 22.67
N ARG A 83 12.79 -27.77 23.93
CA ARG A 83 13.06 -26.73 24.94
C ARG A 83 14.27 -25.88 24.58
N VAL A 84 15.37 -26.50 24.13
CA VAL A 84 16.59 -25.78 23.66
C VAL A 84 16.26 -24.91 22.45
N VAL A 85 15.58 -25.46 21.44
CA VAL A 85 15.20 -24.74 20.21
C VAL A 85 14.23 -23.57 20.49
N ARG A 86 13.42 -23.64 21.54
CA ARG A 86 12.56 -22.53 22.00
C ARG A 86 13.26 -21.52 22.91
N GLY A 87 14.56 -21.70 23.20
CA GLY A 87 15.30 -20.77 24.06
C GLY A 87 15.01 -20.89 25.55
N ALA A 88 14.41 -22.02 26.01
CA ALA A 88 14.08 -22.21 27.42
C ALA A 88 15.31 -22.07 28.31
N THR A 89 15.25 -21.24 29.35
CA THR A 89 16.40 -20.94 30.24
C THR A 89 16.73 -22.07 31.21
N ASN A 90 15.75 -22.93 31.50
CA ASN A 90 15.85 -24.03 32.47
C ASN A 90 16.35 -25.35 31.84
N VAL A 91 17.35 -25.28 30.95
CA VAL A 91 18.04 -26.45 30.38
C VAL A 91 19.51 -26.37 30.79
N ASP A 92 20.01 -27.52 31.30
CA ASP A 92 21.39 -27.66 31.66
C ASP A 92 22.35 -27.19 30.53
N PRO A 93 23.40 -26.39 30.85
CA PRO A 93 24.31 -25.83 29.85
C PRO A 93 24.97 -26.88 28.98
N ASP A 94 25.38 -28.02 29.54
CA ASP A 94 26.06 -29.09 28.79
C ASP A 94 25.11 -29.80 27.84
N ILE A 95 23.85 -29.95 28.26
CA ILE A 95 22.77 -30.48 27.41
C ILE A 95 22.48 -29.50 26.27
N ARG A 96 22.40 -28.20 26.55
CA ARG A 96 22.17 -27.17 25.56
C ARG A 96 23.29 -27.21 24.49
N GLN A 97 24.55 -27.22 24.91
CA GLN A 97 25.66 -27.26 24.00
C GLN A 97 25.66 -28.50 23.09
N ARG A 98 25.37 -29.70 23.63
CA ARG A 98 25.24 -30.91 22.82
C ARG A 98 24.13 -30.84 21.79
N VAL A 99 22.98 -30.27 22.16
CA VAL A 99 21.85 -30.09 21.23
C VAL A 99 22.20 -29.09 20.15
N GLU A 100 22.83 -27.96 20.47
CA GLU A 100 23.25 -26.95 19.49
C GLU A 100 24.30 -27.50 18.51
N GLN A 101 25.25 -28.28 18.98
CA GLN A 101 26.19 -28.99 18.12
C GLN A 101 25.52 -29.99 17.18
N ALA A 102 24.55 -30.76 17.68
CA ALA A 102 23.78 -31.70 16.87
C ALA A 102 22.93 -30.97 15.81
N ILE A 103 22.32 -29.84 16.15
CA ILE A 103 21.59 -28.97 15.21
C ILE A 103 22.50 -28.49 14.08
N ALA A 104 23.69 -27.99 14.43
CA ALA A 104 24.68 -27.50 13.46
C ALA A 104 25.17 -28.62 12.53
N GLN A 105 25.55 -29.79 13.11
CA GLN A 105 26.03 -30.94 12.36
C GLN A 105 25.03 -31.51 11.37
N LEU A 106 23.74 -31.60 11.79
CA LEU A 106 22.64 -32.08 10.96
C LEU A 106 22.04 -31.01 10.06
N ARG A 107 22.50 -29.76 10.17
CA ARG A 107 21.88 -28.58 9.53
C ARG A 107 20.36 -28.56 9.74
N TYR A 108 19.95 -28.98 10.95
CA TYR A 108 18.54 -29.04 11.30
C TYR A 108 17.94 -27.65 11.27
N ARG A 109 16.82 -27.51 10.57
CA ARG A 109 15.97 -26.33 10.63
C ARG A 109 14.63 -26.71 11.22
N ARG A 110 14.17 -25.93 12.17
CA ARG A 110 12.82 -26.11 12.72
C ARG A 110 11.80 -26.09 11.59
N ASN A 111 10.94 -27.10 11.53
CA ASN A 111 9.84 -27.11 10.59
C ASN A 111 8.75 -26.15 11.09
N PRO A 112 8.47 -25.02 10.39
CA PRO A 112 7.46 -24.05 10.82
C PRO A 112 6.06 -24.67 10.93
N ALA A 113 5.68 -25.55 9.99
CA ALA A 113 4.37 -26.21 10.01
C ALA A 113 4.19 -27.14 11.24
N ALA A 114 5.23 -27.90 11.61
CA ALA A 114 5.18 -28.73 12.81
C ALA A 114 5.16 -27.88 14.10
N ALA A 115 5.79 -26.71 14.07
CA ALA A 115 5.77 -25.78 15.19
C ALA A 115 4.41 -25.10 15.32
N ALA A 116 3.80 -24.71 14.23
CA ALA A 116 2.45 -24.13 14.16
C ALA A 116 1.42 -25.12 14.72
N LEU A 117 1.45 -26.37 14.26
CA LEU A 117 0.55 -27.42 14.76
C LEU A 117 0.70 -27.65 16.28
N ALA A 118 1.93 -27.57 16.82
CA ALA A 118 2.19 -27.78 18.24
C ALA A 118 1.81 -26.59 19.13
N SER A 119 1.78 -25.39 18.60
CA SER A 119 1.47 -24.14 19.34
C SER A 119 0.10 -23.55 18.99
N ASN A 120 -0.59 -24.09 18.01
CA ASN A 120 -1.79 -23.52 17.38
C ASN A 120 -1.56 -22.07 16.91
N ARG A 121 -0.30 -21.74 16.51
CA ARG A 121 0.09 -20.42 16.00
C ARG A 121 1.07 -20.56 14.85
N THR A 122 0.81 -19.84 13.76
CA THR A 122 1.64 -19.84 12.56
C THR A 122 2.86 -18.92 12.69
N MET A 123 2.82 -17.98 13.65
CA MET A 123 3.79 -16.90 13.81
C MET A 123 3.96 -16.09 12.50
N THR A 124 2.85 -15.86 11.81
CA THR A 124 2.82 -15.14 10.56
C THR A 124 1.66 -14.15 10.55
N ILE A 125 1.93 -12.91 10.18
CA ILE A 125 0.93 -11.87 9.90
C ILE A 125 0.73 -11.79 8.39
N GLY A 126 -0.51 -11.95 7.93
CA GLY A 126 -0.90 -11.70 6.56
C GLY A 126 -0.99 -10.20 6.29
N VAL A 127 -0.51 -9.76 5.14
CA VAL A 127 -0.69 -8.39 4.66
C VAL A 127 -1.34 -8.45 3.29
N VAL A 128 -2.53 -7.90 3.15
CA VAL A 128 -3.23 -7.74 1.88
C VAL A 128 -3.05 -6.29 1.45
N SER A 129 -2.47 -6.06 0.28
CA SER A 129 -2.23 -4.72 -0.24
C SER A 129 -2.74 -4.56 -1.67
N PHE A 130 -3.25 -3.36 -1.95
CA PHE A 130 -3.52 -2.91 -3.30
C PHE A 130 -2.58 -1.74 -3.61
N GLU A 131 -2.00 -1.72 -4.84
CA GLU A 131 -1.21 -0.59 -5.33
C GLU A 131 0.01 -0.23 -4.46
N LEU A 132 1.04 -1.08 -4.48
CA LEU A 132 2.31 -0.81 -3.76
C LEU A 132 3.19 0.26 -4.41
N SER A 133 2.81 0.82 -5.55
CA SER A 133 3.52 1.95 -6.16
C SER A 133 3.24 3.28 -5.45
N VAL A 134 2.19 3.33 -4.61
CA VAL A 134 1.82 4.51 -3.80
C VAL A 134 2.58 4.52 -2.48
N LEU A 135 3.04 5.70 -2.05
CA LEU A 135 3.92 5.88 -0.89
C LEU A 135 3.32 5.31 0.40
N GLY A 136 2.09 5.68 0.73
CA GLY A 136 1.47 5.34 2.01
C GLY A 136 1.48 3.84 2.31
N PRO A 137 0.87 2.99 1.46
CA PRO A 137 0.89 1.53 1.63
C PRO A 137 2.29 0.95 1.69
N THR A 138 3.24 1.47 0.89
CA THR A 138 4.62 0.95 0.84
C THR A 138 5.39 1.24 2.13
N VAL A 139 5.29 2.45 2.66
CA VAL A 139 5.96 2.82 3.92
C VAL A 139 5.30 2.12 5.11
N ALA A 140 3.97 2.00 5.12
CA ALA A 140 3.25 1.25 6.14
C ALA A 140 3.67 -0.25 6.15
N LEU A 141 3.84 -0.87 4.97
CA LEU A 141 4.33 -2.24 4.86
C LEU A 141 5.73 -2.42 5.47
N TYR A 142 6.61 -1.42 5.30
CA TYR A 142 7.92 -1.43 5.95
C TYR A 142 7.77 -1.45 7.48
N GLY A 143 6.98 -0.54 8.06
CA GLY A 143 6.68 -0.51 9.50
C GLY A 143 6.05 -1.82 10.01
N ILE A 144 5.12 -2.42 9.24
CA ILE A 144 4.55 -3.73 9.56
C ILE A 144 5.64 -4.80 9.63
N SER A 145 6.52 -4.86 8.63
CA SER A 145 7.55 -5.90 8.56
C SER A 145 8.55 -5.79 9.70
N GLU A 146 8.92 -4.56 10.07
CA GLU A 146 9.86 -4.30 11.16
C GLU A 146 9.25 -4.67 12.51
N GLU A 147 8.03 -4.23 12.81
CA GLU A 147 7.35 -4.52 14.07
C GLU A 147 7.03 -6.01 14.22
N ALA A 148 6.53 -6.66 13.17
CA ALA A 148 6.27 -8.10 13.18
C ALA A 148 7.55 -8.88 13.49
N ARG A 149 8.67 -8.51 12.87
CA ARG A 149 9.98 -9.14 13.10
C ARG A 149 10.45 -8.98 14.55
N GLN A 150 10.26 -7.81 15.16
CA GLN A 150 10.62 -7.57 16.58
C GLN A 150 9.84 -8.50 17.52
N HIS A 151 8.59 -8.85 17.16
CA HIS A 151 7.73 -9.77 17.90
C HIS A 151 7.89 -11.24 17.47
N GLY A 152 8.85 -11.56 16.61
CA GLY A 152 9.14 -12.92 16.15
C GLY A 152 8.15 -13.45 15.10
N TYR A 153 7.34 -12.57 14.49
CA TYR A 153 6.43 -12.91 13.41
C TYR A 153 7.07 -12.71 12.04
N ALA A 154 6.75 -13.60 11.11
CA ALA A 154 6.98 -13.37 9.68
C ALA A 154 5.82 -12.58 9.07
N THR A 155 6.06 -11.89 7.96
CA THR A 155 5.01 -11.26 7.14
C THR A 155 4.78 -12.05 5.87
N ARG A 156 3.51 -12.24 5.50
CA ARG A 156 3.10 -12.82 4.23
C ARG A 156 2.30 -11.80 3.44
N LEU A 157 2.90 -11.28 2.39
CA LEU A 157 2.27 -10.29 1.51
C LEU A 157 1.46 -10.99 0.42
N VAL A 158 0.23 -10.52 0.21
CA VAL A 158 -0.61 -10.81 -0.95
C VAL A 158 -1.06 -9.49 -1.56
N THR A 159 -0.80 -9.32 -2.84
CA THR A 159 -1.24 -8.15 -3.60
C THR A 159 -2.52 -8.47 -4.35
N LEU A 160 -3.49 -7.56 -4.29
CA LEU A 160 -4.71 -7.64 -5.07
C LEU A 160 -4.41 -7.32 -6.54
N ALA A 161 -4.91 -8.13 -7.44
CA ALA A 161 -4.80 -7.89 -8.88
C ALA A 161 -5.79 -6.81 -9.34
N SER A 162 -6.98 -6.78 -8.74
CA SER A 162 -8.01 -5.76 -8.92
C SER A 162 -8.83 -5.59 -7.65
N LEU A 163 -9.76 -4.61 -7.64
CA LEU A 163 -10.72 -4.40 -6.56
C LEU A 163 -12.03 -5.18 -6.76
N GLU A 164 -12.08 -6.07 -7.74
CA GLU A 164 -13.24 -6.90 -7.95
C GLU A 164 -13.44 -7.90 -6.81
N ARG A 165 -14.71 -8.15 -6.45
CA ARG A 165 -15.06 -9.03 -5.31
C ARG A 165 -14.37 -10.39 -5.37
N HIS A 166 -14.20 -10.96 -6.58
CA HIS A 166 -13.57 -12.26 -6.72
C HIS A 166 -12.08 -12.24 -6.41
N ASP A 167 -11.35 -11.20 -6.81
CA ASP A 167 -9.91 -11.05 -6.54
C ASP A 167 -9.65 -10.80 -5.05
N ILE A 168 -10.48 -9.94 -4.43
CA ILE A 168 -10.42 -9.70 -2.99
C ILE A 168 -10.68 -11.02 -2.24
N ARG A 169 -11.75 -11.77 -2.60
CA ARG A 169 -12.05 -13.07 -1.98
C ARG A 169 -10.90 -14.05 -2.15
N ALA A 170 -10.35 -14.21 -3.36
CA ALA A 170 -9.23 -15.10 -3.64
C ALA A 170 -7.99 -14.75 -2.81
N ALA A 171 -7.70 -13.47 -2.62
CA ALA A 171 -6.61 -13.01 -1.76
C ALA A 171 -6.82 -13.47 -0.31
N PHE A 172 -8.02 -13.30 0.24
CA PHE A 172 -8.34 -13.74 1.61
C PHE A 172 -8.42 -15.26 1.76
N GLU A 173 -8.91 -15.98 0.77
CA GLU A 173 -8.86 -17.46 0.75
C GLU A 173 -7.42 -17.99 0.76
N SER A 174 -6.48 -17.24 0.18
CA SER A 174 -5.06 -17.58 0.24
C SER A 174 -4.44 -17.29 1.60
N ILE A 175 -5.06 -16.41 2.40
CA ILE A 175 -4.65 -16.02 3.76
C ILE A 175 -5.75 -16.44 4.73
N ASN A 176 -5.70 -17.69 5.17
CA ASN A 176 -6.66 -18.25 6.12
C ASN A 176 -6.01 -18.54 7.49
N SER A 177 -6.80 -18.93 8.49
CA SER A 177 -6.38 -19.29 9.82
C SER A 177 -5.29 -20.37 9.89
N ASP A 178 -5.17 -21.20 8.86
CA ASP A 178 -4.14 -22.24 8.80
C ASP A 178 -2.76 -21.68 8.38
N THR A 179 -2.72 -20.46 7.81
CA THR A 179 -1.53 -19.85 7.24
C THR A 179 -1.04 -18.61 7.96
N VAL A 180 -1.95 -17.89 8.67
CA VAL A 180 -1.63 -16.67 9.40
C VAL A 180 -2.39 -16.60 10.73
N ASP A 181 -1.86 -15.85 11.70
CA ASP A 181 -2.50 -15.63 13.01
C ASP A 181 -3.37 -14.35 13.02
N GLY A 182 -3.18 -13.47 12.05
CA GLY A 182 -3.94 -12.23 11.87
C GLY A 182 -3.62 -11.56 10.54
N VAL A 183 -4.43 -10.61 10.13
CA VAL A 183 -4.34 -9.94 8.81
C VAL A 183 -4.33 -8.43 8.97
N ILE A 184 -3.46 -7.75 8.23
CA ILE A 184 -3.46 -6.30 8.05
C ILE A 184 -3.81 -6.00 6.60
N VAL A 185 -4.76 -5.08 6.36
CA VAL A 185 -5.21 -4.69 5.04
C VAL A 185 -4.75 -3.28 4.72
N LEU A 186 -3.91 -3.15 3.70
CA LEU A 186 -3.39 -1.89 3.15
C LEU A 186 -4.11 -1.58 1.82
N ALA A 187 -5.40 -1.35 1.88
CA ALA A 187 -6.22 -1.02 0.71
C ALA A 187 -7.13 0.17 1.05
N PRO A 188 -6.61 1.42 1.05
CA PRO A 188 -7.34 2.61 1.46
C PRO A 188 -8.31 3.09 0.36
N LEU A 189 -9.19 2.20 -0.07
CA LEU A 189 -10.16 2.37 -1.13
C LEU A 189 -11.57 2.10 -0.59
N LEU A 190 -12.52 2.92 -0.98
CA LEU A 190 -13.90 2.84 -0.49
C LEU A 190 -14.56 1.48 -0.76
N ASP A 191 -14.35 0.93 -1.96
CA ASP A 191 -14.94 -0.34 -2.36
C ASP A 191 -14.33 -1.55 -1.64
N ALA A 192 -13.03 -1.51 -1.34
CA ALA A 192 -12.33 -2.59 -0.64
C ALA A 192 -12.88 -2.82 0.77
N ILE A 193 -13.18 -1.75 1.50
CA ILE A 193 -13.71 -1.82 2.87
C ILE A 193 -15.09 -2.46 2.88
N THR A 194 -15.98 -2.05 1.95
CA THR A 194 -17.33 -2.62 1.85
C THR A 194 -17.32 -4.13 1.58
N VAL A 195 -16.33 -4.61 0.81
CA VAL A 195 -16.19 -6.05 0.56
C VAL A 195 -15.66 -6.78 1.78
N LEU A 196 -14.72 -6.16 2.53
CA LEU A 196 -14.13 -6.73 3.74
C LEU A 196 -15.14 -6.92 4.87
N GLU A 197 -16.07 -6.00 5.06
CA GLU A 197 -17.11 -6.07 6.09
C GLU A 197 -18.03 -7.29 5.94
N GLY A 198 -18.07 -7.91 4.76
CA GLY A 198 -18.86 -9.12 4.44
C GLY A 198 -18.09 -10.43 4.47
N LEU A 199 -16.77 -10.43 4.82
CA LEU A 199 -15.93 -11.63 4.82
C LEU A 199 -15.64 -12.11 6.24
N ASP A 200 -15.96 -13.37 6.51
CA ASP A 200 -15.46 -14.09 7.72
C ASP A 200 -14.08 -14.69 7.39
N ILE A 201 -13.04 -14.09 7.97
CA ILE A 201 -11.65 -14.46 7.70
C ILE A 201 -11.13 -15.45 8.76
N GLY A 202 -11.86 -15.63 9.86
CA GLY A 202 -11.53 -16.55 10.94
C GLY A 202 -10.29 -16.16 11.77
N VAL A 203 -9.70 -14.99 11.54
CA VAL A 203 -8.58 -14.40 12.28
C VAL A 203 -8.78 -12.89 12.47
N PRO A 204 -8.14 -12.28 13.48
CA PRO A 204 -8.17 -10.82 13.66
C PRO A 204 -7.73 -10.04 12.41
N VAL A 205 -8.48 -8.99 12.09
CA VAL A 205 -8.20 -8.10 10.95
C VAL A 205 -8.06 -6.67 11.43
N VAL A 206 -6.99 -6.01 10.99
CA VAL A 206 -6.80 -4.56 11.15
C VAL A 206 -6.64 -3.94 9.78
N THR A 207 -7.34 -2.83 9.54
CA THR A 207 -7.30 -2.11 8.27
C THR A 207 -6.53 -0.80 8.40
N PHE A 208 -5.82 -0.42 7.35
CA PHE A 208 -5.39 0.96 7.17
C PHE A 208 -6.51 1.70 6.43
N GLN A 209 -7.06 2.71 7.08
CA GLN A 209 -8.10 3.57 6.54
C GLN A 209 -7.66 5.03 6.62
N GLN A 210 -8.23 5.84 5.76
CA GLN A 210 -8.06 7.28 5.78
C GLN A 210 -9.41 7.86 6.20
N GLY A 211 -9.54 8.22 7.46
CA GLY A 211 -10.81 8.66 8.01
C GLY A 211 -10.63 9.65 9.14
N SER A 212 -11.75 10.20 9.63
CA SER A 212 -11.76 11.20 10.69
C SER A 212 -12.26 10.67 12.03
N GLN A 213 -12.43 9.35 12.18
CA GLN A 213 -12.96 8.74 13.39
C GLN A 213 -12.05 7.61 13.90
N PRO A 214 -11.78 7.56 15.22
CA PRO A 214 -11.11 6.43 15.85
C PRO A 214 -11.91 5.14 15.72
N SER A 215 -11.22 4.02 15.50
CA SER A 215 -11.83 2.70 15.33
C SER A 215 -11.06 1.63 16.14
N PRO A 216 -11.73 0.56 16.61
CA PRO A 216 -11.06 -0.54 17.28
C PRO A 216 -10.25 -1.44 16.34
N THR A 217 -10.54 -1.43 15.04
CA THR A 217 -9.96 -2.33 14.04
C THR A 217 -9.35 -1.60 12.85
N SER A 218 -9.27 -0.27 12.89
CA SER A 218 -8.57 0.47 11.83
C SER A 218 -7.60 1.50 12.37
N VAL A 219 -6.42 1.57 11.74
CA VAL A 219 -5.43 2.63 11.95
C VAL A 219 -5.68 3.70 10.91
N SER A 220 -5.79 4.95 11.34
CA SER A 220 -6.11 6.07 10.45
C SER A 220 -5.27 7.29 10.73
N VAL A 221 -5.07 8.13 9.71
CA VAL A 221 -4.53 9.49 9.83
C VAL A 221 -5.66 10.49 9.56
N ASP A 222 -5.68 11.61 10.29
CA ASP A 222 -6.64 12.69 10.07
C ASP A 222 -6.26 13.53 8.83
N GLU A 223 -6.55 13.00 7.66
CA GLU A 223 -6.25 13.68 6.39
C GLU A 223 -7.14 14.91 6.15
N VAL A 224 -8.37 14.91 6.69
CA VAL A 224 -9.26 16.07 6.64
C VAL A 224 -8.59 17.25 7.37
N ARG A 225 -8.06 17.01 8.57
CA ARG A 225 -7.31 18.00 9.32
C ARG A 225 -6.05 18.44 8.57
N GLY A 226 -5.31 17.51 7.98
CA GLY A 226 -4.13 17.83 7.17
C GLY A 226 -4.44 18.78 6.01
N ALA A 227 -5.50 18.53 5.26
CA ALA A 227 -5.94 19.39 4.17
C ALA A 227 -6.40 20.78 4.67
N ARG A 228 -7.12 20.82 5.80
CA ARG A 228 -7.48 22.10 6.44
C ARG A 228 -6.26 22.92 6.86
N MET A 229 -5.22 22.27 7.37
CA MET A 229 -3.95 22.95 7.74
C MET A 229 -3.29 23.60 6.53
N VAL A 230 -3.29 22.92 5.36
CA VAL A 230 -2.77 23.49 4.10
C VAL A 230 -3.53 24.76 3.71
N VAL A 231 -4.86 24.66 3.67
CA VAL A 231 -5.71 25.78 3.26
C VAL A 231 -5.57 26.95 4.24
N ARG A 232 -5.61 26.67 5.54
CA ARG A 232 -5.42 27.71 6.59
C ARG A 232 -4.09 28.42 6.39
N HIS A 233 -3.00 27.71 6.22
CA HIS A 233 -1.67 28.31 6.00
C HIS A 233 -1.66 29.25 4.79
N LEU A 234 -2.24 28.85 3.66
CA LEU A 234 -2.26 29.68 2.46
C LEU A 234 -3.18 30.89 2.61
N LEU A 235 -4.33 30.77 3.29
CA LEU A 235 -5.20 31.90 3.60
C LEU A 235 -4.52 32.88 4.59
N ASP A 236 -3.80 32.38 5.59
CA ASP A 236 -3.05 33.20 6.55
C ASP A 236 -1.90 33.99 5.87
N LEU A 237 -1.36 33.49 4.76
CA LEU A 237 -0.42 34.22 3.89
C LEU A 237 -1.09 35.33 3.06
N GLY A 238 -2.43 35.35 3.00
CA GLY A 238 -3.20 36.39 2.29
C GLY A 238 -3.75 35.96 0.93
N HIS A 239 -3.65 34.68 0.55
CA HIS A 239 -4.27 34.20 -0.68
C HIS A 239 -5.81 34.26 -0.57
N GLU A 240 -6.48 34.66 -1.66
CA GLU A 240 -7.93 34.78 -1.68
C GLU A 240 -8.66 33.44 -1.73
N THR A 241 -8.05 32.48 -2.42
CA THR A 241 -8.52 31.10 -2.50
C THR A 241 -7.35 30.16 -2.76
N VAL A 242 -7.62 28.83 -2.71
CA VAL A 242 -6.66 27.78 -2.94
C VAL A 242 -7.20 26.82 -4.00
N TRP A 243 -6.51 26.68 -5.11
CA TRP A 243 -6.84 25.69 -6.12
C TRP A 243 -6.34 24.32 -5.70
N HIS A 244 -7.10 23.27 -6.03
CA HIS A 244 -6.75 21.90 -5.60
C HIS A 244 -6.57 20.95 -6.77
N VAL A 245 -5.41 20.28 -6.81
CA VAL A 245 -5.17 19.13 -7.68
C VAL A 245 -5.46 17.89 -6.86
N GLN A 246 -6.66 17.31 -7.06
CA GLN A 246 -7.13 16.17 -6.28
C GLN A 246 -6.54 14.86 -6.77
N GLY A 247 -6.52 13.82 -5.91
CA GLY A 247 -6.15 12.46 -6.27
C GLY A 247 -7.18 11.76 -7.15
N PRO A 248 -6.87 10.54 -7.64
CA PRO A 248 -7.80 9.77 -8.45
C PRO A 248 -9.05 9.37 -7.65
N PRO A 249 -10.19 9.14 -8.34
CA PRO A 249 -11.44 8.76 -7.68
C PRO A 249 -11.35 7.39 -7.01
N GLY A 250 -12.21 7.16 -6.01
CA GLY A 250 -12.27 5.90 -5.27
C GLY A 250 -11.30 5.79 -4.09
N TRP A 251 -10.28 6.64 -4.02
CA TRP A 251 -9.36 6.70 -2.89
C TRP A 251 -9.95 7.48 -1.73
N MET A 252 -9.83 6.93 -0.52
CA MET A 252 -10.27 7.62 0.71
C MET A 252 -9.48 8.92 0.93
N ALA A 253 -8.18 8.93 0.62
CA ALA A 253 -7.33 10.11 0.65
C ALA A 253 -7.89 11.25 -0.19
N THR A 254 -8.31 10.95 -1.43
CA THR A 254 -8.91 11.94 -2.32
C THR A 254 -10.13 12.58 -1.69
N SER A 255 -11.07 11.77 -1.20
CA SER A 255 -12.31 12.25 -0.57
C SER A 255 -12.03 13.09 0.69
N SER A 256 -11.10 12.62 1.56
CA SER A 256 -10.76 13.30 2.81
C SER A 256 -10.06 14.63 2.57
N ARG A 257 -9.11 14.67 1.61
CA ARG A 257 -8.35 15.90 1.28
C ARG A 257 -9.26 16.94 0.62
N VAL A 258 -10.12 16.52 -0.32
CA VAL A 258 -11.15 17.39 -0.93
C VAL A 258 -12.11 17.94 0.13
N GLN A 259 -12.60 17.09 1.04
CA GLN A 259 -13.48 17.49 2.13
C GLN A 259 -12.82 18.56 3.02
N GLY A 260 -11.58 18.32 3.46
CA GLY A 260 -10.85 19.26 4.33
C GLY A 260 -10.60 20.60 3.64
N TRP A 261 -10.15 20.55 2.38
CA TRP A 261 -9.91 21.72 1.55
C TRP A 261 -11.19 22.57 1.34
N ALA A 262 -12.28 21.96 0.90
CA ALA A 262 -13.52 22.67 0.64
C ALA A 262 -14.14 23.21 1.93
N ALA A 263 -14.11 22.43 3.02
CA ALA A 263 -14.64 22.85 4.32
C ALA A 263 -13.90 24.08 4.89
N GLU A 264 -12.59 24.15 4.74
CA GLU A 264 -11.80 25.26 5.27
C GLU A 264 -12.00 26.54 4.45
N LEU A 265 -12.04 26.47 3.12
CA LEU A 265 -12.39 27.58 2.25
C LEU A 265 -13.80 28.09 2.55
N GLY A 266 -14.78 27.18 2.67
CA GLY A 266 -16.17 27.53 2.99
C GLY A 266 -16.30 28.21 4.37
N ALA A 267 -15.60 27.71 5.39
CA ALA A 267 -15.58 28.30 6.73
C ALA A 267 -14.98 29.71 6.75
N ALA A 268 -14.03 29.98 5.85
CA ALA A 268 -13.43 31.31 5.66
C ALA A 268 -14.24 32.21 4.73
N GLY A 269 -15.41 31.76 4.20
CA GLY A 269 -16.22 32.54 3.27
C GLY A 269 -15.55 32.77 1.90
N ARG A 270 -14.62 31.90 1.52
CA ARG A 270 -13.85 32.00 0.27
C ARG A 270 -14.51 31.20 -0.84
N PHE A 271 -14.24 31.63 -2.08
CA PHE A 271 -14.64 30.88 -3.26
C PHE A 271 -13.97 29.49 -3.24
N VAL A 272 -14.75 28.45 -3.52
CA VAL A 272 -14.28 27.06 -3.63
C VAL A 272 -14.24 26.70 -5.12
N PRO A 273 -13.05 26.68 -5.75
CA PRO A 273 -12.92 26.30 -7.16
C PRO A 273 -13.31 24.84 -7.41
N GLU A 274 -13.61 24.46 -8.65
CA GLU A 274 -13.71 23.04 -9.03
C GLU A 274 -12.32 22.39 -8.92
N PRO A 275 -12.13 21.29 -8.18
CA PRO A 275 -10.83 20.64 -8.08
C PRO A 275 -10.43 19.95 -9.39
N LEU A 276 -9.15 19.99 -9.74
CA LEU A 276 -8.65 19.35 -10.95
C LEU A 276 -8.50 17.84 -10.73
N ALA A 277 -9.26 17.07 -11.50
CA ALA A 277 -9.24 15.61 -11.43
C ALA A 277 -7.97 15.02 -12.05
N THR A 278 -7.50 13.91 -11.46
CA THR A 278 -6.37 13.12 -11.93
C THR A 278 -6.77 11.66 -12.13
N SER A 279 -5.99 10.90 -12.91
CA SER A 279 -6.23 9.49 -13.19
C SER A 279 -5.39 8.55 -12.30
N ASP A 280 -4.25 9.00 -11.82
CA ASP A 280 -3.33 8.28 -10.94
C ASP A 280 -2.58 9.25 -10.01
N TRP A 281 -1.67 8.74 -9.17
CA TRP A 281 -0.89 9.53 -8.21
C TRP A 281 0.46 10.01 -8.74
N SER A 282 0.66 10.06 -10.06
CA SER A 282 1.95 10.37 -10.68
C SER A 282 2.24 11.87 -10.81
N ALA A 283 3.53 12.22 -10.86
CA ALA A 283 3.96 13.60 -11.17
C ALA A 283 3.51 14.06 -12.57
N ALA A 284 3.26 13.14 -13.51
CA ALA A 284 2.76 13.46 -14.84
C ALA A 284 1.34 14.05 -14.78
N GLU A 285 0.47 13.51 -13.93
CA GLU A 285 -0.86 14.05 -13.71
C GLU A 285 -0.80 15.42 -13.03
N GLY A 286 0.09 15.58 -12.04
CA GLY A 286 0.37 16.89 -11.44
C GLY A 286 0.84 17.94 -12.46
N TYR A 287 1.71 17.53 -13.40
CA TYR A 287 2.18 18.38 -14.48
C TYR A 287 1.05 18.76 -15.45
N ARG A 288 0.19 17.80 -15.83
CA ARG A 288 -0.98 18.06 -16.68
C ARG A 288 -1.91 19.11 -16.03
N ALA A 289 -2.27 18.91 -14.76
CA ALA A 289 -3.08 19.85 -14.01
C ALA A 289 -2.37 21.22 -13.83
N GLY A 290 -1.07 21.21 -13.57
CA GLY A 290 -0.27 22.42 -13.44
C GLY A 290 -0.25 23.27 -14.71
N ARG A 291 -0.19 22.65 -15.89
CA ARG A 291 -0.29 23.37 -17.19
C ARG A 291 -1.64 24.07 -17.36
N GLU A 292 -2.73 23.46 -16.91
CA GLU A 292 -4.05 24.10 -16.92
C GLU A 292 -4.09 25.29 -15.97
N LEU A 293 -3.60 25.11 -14.73
CA LEU A 293 -3.54 26.17 -13.73
C LEU A 293 -2.64 27.33 -14.14
N ALA A 294 -1.53 27.06 -14.81
CA ALA A 294 -0.58 28.09 -15.27
C ALA A 294 -1.20 29.10 -16.27
N GLN A 295 -2.26 28.71 -16.98
CA GLN A 295 -2.98 29.58 -17.90
C GLN A 295 -3.95 30.55 -17.19
N LYS A 296 -4.29 30.28 -15.93
CA LYS A 296 -5.23 31.08 -15.13
C LYS A 296 -4.45 32.13 -14.34
N LYS A 297 -4.64 33.41 -14.65
CA LYS A 297 -3.89 34.52 -13.99
C LYS A 297 -4.24 34.71 -12.54
N ASP A 298 -5.44 34.31 -12.13
CA ASP A 298 -5.96 34.40 -10.77
C ASP A 298 -5.48 33.27 -9.83
N VAL A 299 -4.74 32.27 -10.35
CA VAL A 299 -4.15 31.22 -9.53
C VAL A 299 -2.91 31.75 -8.83
N THR A 300 -2.98 31.95 -7.51
CA THR A 300 -1.86 32.37 -6.65
C THR A 300 -1.47 31.29 -5.64
N ALA A 301 -2.34 30.30 -5.36
CA ALA A 301 -2.07 29.21 -4.42
C ALA A 301 -2.63 27.89 -4.93
N VAL A 302 -1.82 26.83 -4.83
CA VAL A 302 -2.17 25.47 -5.24
C VAL A 302 -1.90 24.49 -4.11
N PHE A 303 -2.92 23.72 -3.75
CA PHE A 303 -2.81 22.53 -2.94
C PHE A 303 -2.77 21.30 -3.85
N ALA A 304 -1.63 20.65 -3.96
CA ALA A 304 -1.42 19.39 -4.65
C ALA A 304 -1.67 18.23 -3.68
N ALA A 305 -2.53 17.29 -4.06
CA ALA A 305 -2.95 16.21 -3.17
C ALA A 305 -1.80 15.29 -2.71
N ASN A 306 -0.67 15.26 -3.42
CA ASN A 306 0.57 14.63 -2.94
C ASN A 306 1.81 15.39 -3.43
N ASP A 307 2.99 15.03 -2.91
CA ASP A 307 4.26 15.65 -3.29
C ASP A 307 4.66 15.39 -4.76
N PRO A 308 4.43 14.20 -5.35
CA PRO A 308 4.60 14.00 -6.79
C PRO A 308 3.78 14.98 -7.64
N PHE A 309 2.51 15.25 -7.28
CA PHE A 309 1.73 16.28 -7.98
C PHE A 309 2.34 17.66 -7.82
N ALA A 310 2.79 18.01 -6.62
CA ALA A 310 3.45 19.28 -6.37
C ALA A 310 4.68 19.46 -7.26
N LEU A 311 5.50 18.41 -7.43
CA LEU A 311 6.64 18.41 -8.35
C LEU A 311 6.21 18.70 -9.81
N GLY A 312 5.13 18.03 -10.25
CA GLY A 312 4.56 18.26 -11.58
C GLY A 312 4.04 19.68 -11.77
N VAL A 313 3.32 20.21 -10.78
CA VAL A 313 2.80 21.58 -10.78
C VAL A 313 3.94 22.60 -10.81
N ILE A 314 4.97 22.45 -9.96
CA ILE A 314 6.14 23.35 -9.93
C ILE A 314 6.80 23.39 -11.31
N LYS A 315 7.03 22.22 -11.92
CA LYS A 315 7.60 22.15 -13.27
C LYS A 315 6.73 22.87 -14.32
N ALA A 316 5.42 22.70 -14.27
CA ALA A 316 4.51 23.35 -15.22
C ALA A 316 4.48 24.88 -15.06
N MET A 317 4.56 25.37 -13.80
CA MET A 317 4.66 26.80 -13.51
C MET A 317 5.97 27.39 -14.05
N ASP A 318 7.11 26.73 -13.81
CA ASP A 318 8.42 27.14 -14.32
C ASP A 318 8.44 27.25 -15.85
N GLU A 319 7.93 26.24 -16.55
CA GLU A 319 7.83 26.27 -18.02
C GLU A 319 6.89 27.35 -18.56
N ALA A 320 5.91 27.79 -17.76
CA ALA A 320 5.01 28.90 -18.08
C ALA A 320 5.60 30.29 -17.69
N GLY A 321 6.82 30.32 -17.14
CA GLY A 321 7.46 31.55 -16.66
C GLY A 321 6.88 32.10 -15.36
N ARG A 322 6.18 31.27 -14.57
CA ARG A 322 5.60 31.62 -13.26
C ARG A 322 6.48 31.07 -12.14
N ASN A 323 7.00 31.94 -11.30
CA ASN A 323 7.89 31.57 -10.21
C ASN A 323 7.13 30.96 -9.03
N VAL A 324 7.67 29.90 -8.46
CA VAL A 324 7.25 29.34 -7.17
C VAL A 324 8.34 29.69 -6.14
N PRO A 325 8.02 30.34 -5.01
CA PRO A 325 6.69 30.77 -4.56
C PRO A 325 6.26 32.17 -5.08
N GLY A 326 7.10 32.89 -5.82
CA GLY A 326 6.92 34.31 -6.15
C GLY A 326 5.53 34.63 -6.73
N ASP A 327 5.12 33.94 -7.79
CA ASP A 327 3.83 34.15 -8.46
C ASP A 327 2.75 33.15 -7.98
N VAL A 328 3.17 31.96 -7.54
CA VAL A 328 2.26 30.87 -7.11
C VAL A 328 2.86 30.13 -5.93
N SER A 329 2.15 30.08 -4.83
CA SER A 329 2.44 29.19 -3.70
C SER A 329 1.98 27.77 -4.01
N VAL A 330 2.81 26.77 -3.73
CA VAL A 330 2.49 25.35 -3.91
C VAL A 330 2.72 24.58 -2.62
N VAL A 331 1.72 23.82 -2.18
CA VAL A 331 1.82 22.94 -1.02
C VAL A 331 1.53 21.51 -1.46
N GLY A 332 2.39 20.58 -1.06
CA GLY A 332 2.24 19.14 -1.28
C GLY A 332 1.58 18.43 -0.09
N PHE A 333 1.66 17.09 -0.12
CA PHE A 333 1.16 16.20 0.94
C PHE A 333 1.97 14.90 0.91
N ASP A 334 2.26 14.31 2.08
CA ASP A 334 2.94 13.06 2.41
C ASP A 334 4.37 13.25 2.96
N ASP A 335 5.08 14.36 2.69
CA ASP A 335 6.46 14.65 3.06
C ASP A 335 7.44 13.55 2.61
N VAL A 336 7.48 13.31 1.28
CA VAL A 336 8.45 12.39 0.69
C VAL A 336 9.88 12.78 1.05
N LYS A 337 10.79 11.80 1.11
CA LYS A 337 12.20 12.03 1.49
C LYS A 337 12.93 13.03 0.58
N GLU A 338 12.44 13.21 -0.62
CA GLU A 338 12.95 14.14 -1.63
C GLU A 338 12.42 15.57 -1.47
N ALA A 339 11.32 15.80 -0.73
CA ALA A 339 10.68 17.11 -0.58
C ALA A 339 11.65 18.24 -0.16
N PRO A 340 12.62 18.03 0.77
CA PRO A 340 13.61 19.04 1.13
C PRO A 340 14.59 19.41 0.00
N PHE A 341 14.69 18.58 -1.04
CA PHE A 341 15.62 18.71 -2.16
C PHE A 341 14.96 19.20 -3.44
N PHE A 342 13.67 19.49 -3.43
CA PHE A 342 12.99 20.16 -4.53
C PHE A 342 13.57 21.59 -4.68
N ARG A 343 13.34 22.21 -5.80
CA ARG A 343 13.72 23.59 -6.09
C ARG A 343 12.50 24.39 -6.55
N PRO A 344 11.96 25.21 -5.63
CA PRO A 344 12.29 25.41 -4.22
C PRO A 344 11.93 24.19 -3.35
N ALA A 345 12.47 24.09 -2.11
CA ALA A 345 12.18 23.02 -1.17
C ALA A 345 10.67 23.03 -0.81
N LEU A 346 10.03 21.87 -0.86
CA LEU A 346 8.58 21.75 -0.85
C LEU A 346 7.98 21.87 0.56
N THR A 347 7.11 22.85 0.77
CA THR A 347 6.15 22.91 1.87
C THR A 347 5.11 21.80 1.69
N THR A 348 4.88 20.96 2.71
CA THR A 348 4.04 19.77 2.59
C THR A 348 3.47 19.35 3.94
N VAL A 349 2.50 18.43 3.94
CA VAL A 349 1.97 17.80 5.15
C VAL A 349 2.65 16.45 5.35
N LYS A 350 3.25 16.25 6.51
CA LYS A 350 3.82 14.98 6.92
C LYS A 350 2.76 14.06 7.51
N LEU A 351 2.67 12.86 6.97
CA LEU A 351 1.95 11.72 7.52
C LEU A 351 2.96 10.66 7.99
N ASP A 352 2.73 10.08 9.17
CA ASP A 352 3.61 9.04 9.72
C ASP A 352 3.12 7.65 9.31
N PHE A 353 3.34 7.31 8.04
CA PHE A 353 2.95 6.01 7.50
C PHE A 353 3.70 4.83 8.14
N GLU A 354 4.92 5.03 8.63
CA GLU A 354 5.69 4.00 9.33
C GLU A 354 5.02 3.66 10.67
N ALA A 355 4.62 4.68 11.43
CA ALA A 355 3.88 4.49 12.67
C ALA A 355 2.55 3.75 12.46
N ILE A 356 1.88 3.93 11.31
CA ILE A 356 0.69 3.14 10.95
C ILE A 356 1.01 1.65 10.98
N GLY A 357 2.12 1.24 10.36
CA GLY A 357 2.54 -0.15 10.32
C GLY A 357 2.80 -0.72 11.71
N HIS A 358 3.53 0.01 12.56
CA HIS A 358 3.80 -0.38 13.94
C HIS A 358 2.51 -0.55 14.76
N ILE A 359 1.62 0.43 14.69
CA ILE A 359 0.34 0.40 15.42
C ILE A 359 -0.54 -0.75 14.93
N ALA A 360 -0.61 -0.99 13.62
CA ALA A 360 -1.42 -2.07 13.05
C ALA A 360 -0.96 -3.45 13.56
N VAL A 361 0.35 -3.71 13.58
CA VAL A 361 0.88 -4.98 14.13
C VAL A 361 0.61 -5.10 15.61
N SER A 362 0.91 -4.06 16.40
CA SER A 362 0.66 -4.04 17.83
C SER A 362 -0.82 -4.34 18.14
N ARG A 363 -1.75 -3.77 17.35
CA ARG A 363 -3.18 -4.01 17.48
C ARG A 363 -3.58 -5.44 17.11
N VAL A 364 -3.10 -5.97 15.99
CA VAL A 364 -3.34 -7.37 15.61
C VAL A 364 -2.83 -8.32 16.69
N LEU A 365 -1.63 -8.09 17.21
CA LEU A 365 -1.07 -8.92 18.28
C LEU A 365 -1.87 -8.87 19.58
N ALA A 366 -2.39 -7.69 19.95
CA ALA A 366 -3.29 -7.54 21.08
C ALA A 366 -4.62 -8.29 20.85
N MET A 367 -5.18 -8.25 19.65
CA MET A 367 -6.40 -9.01 19.30
C MET A 367 -6.15 -10.53 19.32
N ILE A 368 -5.00 -11.01 18.84
CA ILE A 368 -4.60 -12.42 18.91
C ILE A 368 -4.51 -12.92 20.36
N LYS A 369 -4.17 -12.04 21.31
CA LYS A 369 -4.07 -12.35 22.73
C LYS A 369 -5.36 -12.09 23.51
N GLU A 370 -6.39 -11.55 22.85
CA GLU A 370 -7.64 -11.10 23.48
C GLU A 370 -7.44 -9.95 24.50
N GLU A 371 -6.38 -9.16 24.31
CA GLU A 371 -5.98 -8.01 25.15
C GLU A 371 -6.34 -6.65 24.50
N ALA A 372 -6.96 -6.66 23.32
CA ALA A 372 -7.25 -5.43 22.59
C ALA A 372 -8.43 -4.67 23.21
N GLU A 373 -8.19 -3.48 23.72
CA GLU A 373 -9.19 -2.61 24.30
C GLU A 373 -9.30 -1.26 23.59
N GLY A 374 -10.48 -0.68 23.61
CA GLY A 374 -10.76 0.67 23.12
C GLY A 374 -10.47 0.89 21.62
N ASN A 375 -10.57 2.14 21.21
CA ASN A 375 -10.29 2.57 19.85
C ASN A 375 -8.80 2.94 19.65
N ILE A 376 -8.30 2.73 18.44
CA ILE A 376 -7.00 3.27 18.03
C ILE A 376 -7.19 4.78 17.78
N PRO A 377 -6.39 5.66 18.41
CA PRO A 377 -6.48 7.09 18.16
C PRO A 377 -6.03 7.41 16.73
N LEU A 378 -6.57 8.51 16.19
CA LEU A 378 -6.11 9.04 14.91
C LEU A 378 -4.67 9.54 15.03
N LEU A 379 -3.87 9.24 14.02
CA LEU A 379 -2.55 9.85 13.85
C LEU A 379 -2.70 11.30 13.37
N GLU A 380 -1.97 12.20 14.00
CA GLU A 380 -2.05 13.61 13.66
C GLU A 380 -1.09 13.98 12.52
N PRO A 381 -1.60 14.67 11.46
CA PRO A 381 -0.75 15.24 10.43
C PRO A 381 0.05 16.44 10.97
N ARG A 382 1.17 16.76 10.32
CA ARG A 382 1.99 17.93 10.63
C ARG A 382 2.34 18.71 9.37
N LEU A 383 2.07 20.01 9.35
CA LEU A 383 2.52 20.88 8.26
C LEU A 383 4.02 21.15 8.42
N ILE A 384 4.79 20.91 7.37
CA ILE A 384 6.24 21.15 7.28
C ILE A 384 6.46 22.33 6.34
N LEU A 385 6.78 23.46 6.90
CA LEU A 385 7.04 24.68 6.13
C LEU A 385 8.44 24.65 5.53
N ARG A 386 8.53 24.97 4.21
CA ARG A 386 9.77 25.14 3.45
C ARG A 386 9.63 26.34 2.50
N ASP A 387 10.14 26.27 1.28
CA ASP A 387 10.37 27.44 0.43
C ASP A 387 9.33 27.63 -0.69
N THR A 388 8.31 26.78 -0.80
CA THR A 388 7.31 26.84 -1.90
C THR A 388 6.09 27.72 -1.60
N THR A 389 6.08 28.44 -0.48
CA THR A 389 4.94 29.31 -0.12
C THR A 389 5.42 30.70 0.28
N ALA A 390 4.71 31.74 -0.18
CA ALA A 390 4.92 33.14 0.15
C ALA A 390 3.59 33.90 0.08
N PRO A 391 3.47 35.11 0.65
CA PRO A 391 2.33 35.99 0.40
C PRO A 391 2.14 36.26 -1.11
N PRO A 392 0.89 36.37 -1.60
CA PRO A 392 0.65 36.74 -2.98
C PRO A 392 1.22 38.13 -3.28
N HIS A 393 1.75 38.33 -4.48
CA HIS A 393 2.15 39.66 -4.92
C HIS A 393 0.94 40.60 -4.89
N SER A 394 1.10 41.77 -4.25
CA SER A 394 0.12 42.85 -4.32
C SER A 394 0.00 43.29 -5.77
N SER A 395 -1.14 43.16 -6.40
CA SER A 395 -1.44 43.64 -7.75
C SER A 395 -1.40 45.16 -7.81
#